data_7d5f4caf9caaf18a27cf1bf884dfcfae
#
_entry.id   7d5f4caf9caaf18a27cf1bf884dfcfae
#
_cell.length_a   1.000
_cell.length_b   1.000
_cell.length_c   1.000
_cell.angle_alpha   90.00
_cell.angle_beta   90.00
_cell.angle_gamma   90.00
#
_symmetry.space_group_name_H-M   'P 1'
#
loop_
_entity.id
_entity.type
_entity.pdbx_description
1 polymer ?
#
loop_
_entity_poly.entity_id
_entity_poly.type
_entity_poly.pdbx_seq_one_letter_code
_entity_poly.pdbx_strand_id
1 'polypeptide(L)'
;VVGERIVGHYTFYAVFKTPEEYRLVAGSKTLGTLPVTTLLLPEQYIIFAGIRWQVKDIDMDKKVIYVSAVQGGGQPPDFDGGGDMSIHDRVRQEMYDILSSGDYRISVGDKKVDFADKTARELFKESIETFDRCQLRHRPIIDQDGNTYIFTWRGDKVVNTLAALLMQHGFSNEAYAGVICVHEVDSVQIIRFLSFLASNAMPSATGLAENVPNKIIEKFDEYLPEDLLNLGYGAKAFDIDGLSEWLQLLLEREVDYK
;
A
#
# COMPACT_ATOMS: atom_id res chain seq x y z
N VAL A 1 -29.32 -16.52 18.06
CA VAL A 1 -28.87 -15.25 17.49
C VAL A 1 -27.39 -15.33 17.12
N VAL A 2 -26.96 -14.70 16.04
CA VAL A 2 -25.55 -14.80 15.55
C VAL A 2 -24.56 -14.40 16.62
N GLY A 3 -24.81 -13.30 17.36
CA GLY A 3 -23.93 -12.82 18.41
C GLY A 3 -23.69 -13.81 19.54
N GLU A 4 -24.69 -14.57 19.96
CA GLU A 4 -24.53 -15.59 21.03
C GLU A 4 -23.61 -16.73 20.57
N ARG A 5 -23.68 -17.12 19.30
CA ARG A 5 -22.78 -18.15 18.73
C ARG A 5 -21.34 -17.67 18.65
N ILE A 6 -21.13 -16.39 18.29
CA ILE A 6 -19.79 -15.79 18.23
C ILE A 6 -19.17 -15.70 19.63
N VAL A 7 -19.93 -15.19 20.61
CA VAL A 7 -19.46 -15.06 22.01
C VAL A 7 -19.12 -16.41 22.65
N GLY A 8 -19.86 -17.45 22.28
CA GLY A 8 -19.60 -18.81 22.79
C GLY A 8 -18.40 -19.51 22.14
N HIS A 9 -17.83 -18.96 21.09
CA HIS A 9 -16.68 -19.58 20.41
C HIS A 9 -15.37 -19.19 21.07
N TYR A 10 -14.45 -20.15 21.26
CA TYR A 10 -13.16 -19.89 21.93
C TYR A 10 -12.32 -18.81 21.28
N THR A 11 -12.45 -18.61 19.95
CA THR A 11 -11.74 -17.58 19.22
C THR A 11 -12.26 -16.17 19.49
N PHE A 12 -13.43 -16.01 20.15
CA PHE A 12 -14.02 -14.70 20.43
C PHE A 12 -13.05 -13.77 21.22
N TYR A 13 -12.37 -14.37 22.18
CA TYR A 13 -11.43 -13.64 23.05
C TYR A 13 -10.05 -13.44 22.42
N ALA A 14 -9.76 -14.03 21.27
CA ALA A 14 -8.51 -13.76 20.54
C ALA A 14 -8.59 -12.37 19.89
N VAL A 15 -7.69 -11.47 20.27
CA VAL A 15 -7.66 -10.09 19.80
C VAL A 15 -7.37 -10.01 18.30
N PHE A 16 -6.53 -10.94 17.81
CA PHE A 16 -6.11 -10.93 16.41
C PHE A 16 -6.87 -11.98 15.61
N LYS A 17 -7.17 -11.64 14.35
CA LYS A 17 -7.60 -12.61 13.36
C LYS A 17 -6.47 -13.63 13.19
N THR A 18 -6.74 -14.90 13.46
CA THR A 18 -5.81 -15.96 13.07
C THR A 18 -5.97 -16.15 11.56
N PRO A 19 -4.93 -15.91 10.75
CA PRO A 19 -5.03 -16.13 9.32
C PRO A 19 -5.42 -17.56 9.04
N GLU A 20 -6.22 -17.78 8.00
CA GLU A 20 -6.54 -19.14 7.55
C GLU A 20 -5.27 -19.80 7.04
N GLU A 21 -5.01 -21.02 7.50
CA GLU A 21 -3.87 -21.80 7.04
C GLU A 21 -4.29 -22.73 5.92
N TYR A 22 -3.58 -22.63 4.81
CA TYR A 22 -3.71 -23.52 3.66
C TYR A 22 -2.55 -24.50 3.62
N ARG A 23 -2.85 -25.76 3.33
CA ARG A 23 -1.81 -26.77 3.12
C ARG A 23 -1.15 -26.57 1.77
N LEU A 24 0.16 -26.51 1.74
CA LEU A 24 0.96 -26.40 0.53
C LEU A 24 1.32 -27.81 0.06
N VAL A 25 0.92 -28.17 -1.17
CA VAL A 25 1.06 -29.51 -1.73
C VAL A 25 1.79 -29.47 -3.08
N ALA A 26 2.88 -30.24 -3.19
CA ALA A 26 3.60 -30.43 -4.44
C ALA A 26 3.46 -31.90 -4.90
N GLY A 27 2.72 -32.14 -5.96
CA GLY A 27 2.38 -33.48 -6.40
C GLY A 27 1.58 -34.25 -5.33
N SER A 28 2.16 -35.32 -4.77
CA SER A 28 1.56 -36.09 -3.68
C SER A 28 2.08 -35.71 -2.28
N LYS A 29 3.02 -34.78 -2.20
CA LYS A 29 3.69 -34.43 -0.95
C LYS A 29 3.17 -33.13 -0.35
N THR A 30 2.73 -33.16 0.90
CA THR A 30 2.48 -31.96 1.71
C THR A 30 3.82 -31.36 2.14
N LEU A 31 4.03 -30.10 1.83
CA LEU A 31 5.25 -29.36 2.19
C LEU A 31 5.14 -28.69 3.57
N GLY A 32 3.94 -28.27 3.95
CA GLY A 32 3.64 -27.57 5.20
C GLY A 32 2.34 -26.79 5.11
N THR A 33 2.16 -25.84 6.00
CA THR A 33 1.03 -24.89 5.99
C THR A 33 1.55 -23.47 5.74
N LEU A 34 0.74 -22.67 5.06
CA LEU A 34 1.00 -21.26 4.77
C LEU A 34 -0.20 -20.46 5.24
N PRO A 35 -0.03 -19.45 6.12
CA PRO A 35 -1.11 -18.52 6.43
C PRO A 35 -1.40 -17.68 5.18
N VAL A 36 -2.64 -17.67 4.73
CA VAL A 36 -3.06 -16.89 3.57
C VAL A 36 -3.71 -15.62 4.05
N THR A 37 -2.95 -14.54 4.04
CA THR A 37 -3.39 -13.18 4.38
C THR A 37 -3.77 -12.38 3.14
N THR A 38 -3.27 -12.79 1.99
CA THR A 38 -3.50 -12.14 0.68
C THR A 38 -4.08 -13.15 -0.29
N LEU A 39 -4.91 -12.69 -1.21
CA LEU A 39 -5.47 -13.52 -2.28
C LEU A 39 -4.32 -14.01 -3.17
N LEU A 40 -4.03 -15.30 -3.11
CA LEU A 40 -3.13 -15.95 -4.06
C LEU A 40 -3.88 -16.32 -5.33
N LEU A 41 -3.24 -16.16 -6.47
CA LEU A 41 -3.79 -16.54 -7.77
C LEU A 41 -2.93 -17.64 -8.41
N PRO A 42 -3.51 -18.50 -9.24
CA PRO A 42 -2.73 -19.41 -10.08
C PRO A 42 -1.67 -18.66 -10.90
N GLU A 43 -0.55 -19.30 -11.17
CA GLU A 43 0.65 -18.79 -11.85
C GLU A 43 1.50 -17.81 -11.04
N GLN A 44 1.06 -17.33 -9.89
CA GLN A 44 1.91 -16.56 -8.97
C GLN A 44 3.01 -17.41 -8.36
N TYR A 45 4.07 -16.73 -7.90
CA TYR A 45 5.20 -17.38 -7.24
C TYR A 45 5.14 -17.13 -5.73
N ILE A 46 5.49 -18.15 -4.96
CA ILE A 46 5.69 -18.06 -3.50
C ILE A 46 7.06 -18.61 -3.13
N ILE A 47 7.63 -18.13 -2.03
CA ILE A 47 8.81 -18.74 -1.42
C ILE A 47 8.35 -19.50 -0.18
N PHE A 48 8.64 -20.78 -0.14
CA PHE A 48 8.38 -21.61 1.02
C PHE A 48 9.59 -22.48 1.34
N ALA A 49 10.04 -22.48 2.59
CA ALA A 49 11.23 -23.17 3.05
C ALA A 49 12.48 -22.89 2.18
N GLY A 50 12.66 -21.61 1.74
CA GLY A 50 13.81 -21.20 0.94
C GLY A 50 13.75 -21.62 -0.54
N ILE A 51 12.69 -22.26 -0.97
CA ILE A 51 12.49 -22.72 -2.36
C ILE A 51 11.36 -21.88 -3.00
N ARG A 52 11.56 -21.53 -4.27
CA ARG A 52 10.54 -20.86 -5.09
C ARG A 52 9.56 -21.89 -5.66
N TRP A 53 8.30 -21.64 -5.48
CA TRP A 53 7.19 -22.45 -5.96
C TRP A 53 6.26 -21.61 -6.81
N GLN A 54 5.74 -22.17 -7.87
CA GLN A 54 4.66 -21.58 -8.66
C GLN A 54 3.32 -22.18 -8.20
N VAL A 55 2.35 -21.34 -7.89
CA VAL A 55 0.98 -21.73 -7.58
C VAL A 55 0.34 -22.27 -8.87
N LYS A 56 -0.16 -23.49 -8.81
CA LYS A 56 -0.81 -24.15 -9.95
C LYS A 56 -2.34 -24.11 -9.82
N ASP A 57 -2.82 -24.32 -8.63
CA ASP A 57 -4.25 -24.32 -8.34
C ASP A 57 -4.49 -24.08 -6.84
N ILE A 58 -5.67 -23.59 -6.49
CA ILE A 58 -6.09 -23.32 -5.11
C ILE A 58 -7.48 -23.89 -4.88
N ASP A 59 -7.56 -24.90 -4.03
CA ASP A 59 -8.82 -25.47 -3.55
C ASP A 59 -9.20 -24.75 -2.25
N MET A 60 -10.10 -23.78 -2.37
CA MET A 60 -10.54 -22.98 -1.21
C MET A 60 -11.35 -23.77 -0.21
N ASP A 61 -12.14 -24.75 -0.66
CA ASP A 61 -12.99 -25.57 0.21
C ASP A 61 -12.15 -26.52 1.08
N LYS A 62 -11.11 -27.09 0.50
CA LYS A 62 -10.18 -27.97 1.22
C LYS A 62 -9.01 -27.25 1.87
N LYS A 63 -8.89 -25.95 1.61
CA LYS A 63 -7.76 -25.11 2.04
C LYS A 63 -6.41 -25.70 1.63
N VAL A 64 -6.27 -25.95 0.32
CA VAL A 64 -5.06 -26.53 -0.27
C VAL A 64 -4.57 -25.66 -1.41
N ILE A 65 -3.26 -25.35 -1.41
CA ILE A 65 -2.56 -24.69 -2.50
C ILE A 65 -1.67 -25.74 -3.18
N TYR A 66 -1.92 -25.99 -4.45
CA TYR A 66 -1.10 -26.87 -5.27
C TYR A 66 0.02 -26.08 -5.92
N VAL A 67 1.25 -26.55 -5.75
CA VAL A 67 2.45 -25.86 -6.23
C VAL A 67 3.39 -26.78 -7.01
N SER A 68 4.21 -26.18 -7.88
CA SER A 68 5.35 -26.84 -8.52
C SER A 68 6.64 -26.07 -8.25
N ALA A 69 7.75 -26.80 -8.03
CA ALA A 69 9.06 -26.16 -7.87
C ALA A 69 9.50 -25.51 -9.18
N VAL A 70 10.05 -24.29 -9.10
CA VAL A 70 10.56 -23.54 -10.26
C VAL A 70 12.01 -23.15 -10.02
N GLN A 71 12.88 -23.47 -11.00
CA GLN A 71 14.27 -23.02 -11.01
C GLN A 71 14.39 -21.74 -11.83
N GLY A 72 14.76 -20.64 -11.18
CA GLY A 72 15.24 -19.40 -11.77
C GLY A 72 14.23 -18.58 -12.57
N GLY A 73 14.40 -17.25 -12.56
CA GLY A 73 13.68 -16.30 -13.41
C GLY A 73 12.23 -15.99 -12.97
N GLY A 74 11.84 -14.73 -13.02
CA GLY A 74 10.52 -14.22 -12.62
C GLY A 74 10.64 -13.23 -11.46
N GLN A 75 9.67 -12.33 -11.38
CA GLN A 75 9.58 -11.37 -10.32
C GLN A 75 9.53 -12.10 -8.95
N PRO A 76 10.33 -11.71 -7.96
CA PRO A 76 10.18 -12.30 -6.62
C PRO A 76 8.74 -12.13 -6.16
N PRO A 77 8.19 -13.11 -5.43
CA PRO A 77 6.86 -12.94 -4.84
C PRO A 77 6.93 -11.71 -3.94
N ASP A 78 5.98 -10.84 -4.14
CA ASP A 78 5.76 -9.74 -3.22
C ASP A 78 5.21 -10.36 -1.92
N PHE A 79 6.07 -10.46 -0.93
CA PHE A 79 5.64 -10.71 0.43
C PHE A 79 5.15 -9.38 0.97
N ASP A 80 3.99 -8.97 0.50
CA ASP A 80 3.21 -8.05 1.28
C ASP A 80 2.97 -8.75 2.62
N GLY A 81 3.72 -8.35 3.62
CA GLY A 81 3.82 -9.07 4.90
C GLY A 81 2.54 -9.02 5.70
N GLY A 82 1.37 -9.11 5.05
CA GLY A 82 0.04 -9.33 5.65
C GLY A 82 -0.20 -8.56 6.96
N GLY A 83 0.65 -7.66 7.28
CA GLY A 83 0.55 -6.77 8.41
C GLY A 83 -0.21 -5.54 7.97
N ASP A 84 -1.35 -5.38 8.56
CA ASP A 84 -2.23 -4.22 8.57
C ASP A 84 -1.50 -2.92 9.05
N MET A 85 -0.24 -2.74 8.64
CA MET A 85 0.63 -1.64 9.05
C MET A 85 0.65 -0.58 7.99
N SER A 86 -0.35 0.32 8.09
CA SER A 86 -0.33 1.58 7.36
C SER A 86 0.90 2.40 7.76
N ILE A 87 1.68 2.82 6.77
CA ILE A 87 2.81 3.72 7.00
C ILE A 87 2.29 5.11 7.35
N HIS A 88 2.69 5.58 8.52
CA HIS A 88 2.26 6.89 9.03
C HIS A 88 2.91 8.04 8.25
N ASP A 89 2.22 9.16 8.12
CA ASP A 89 2.64 10.40 7.47
C ASP A 89 4.08 10.81 7.87
N ARG A 90 4.38 10.80 9.16
CA ARG A 90 5.69 11.18 9.68
C ARG A 90 6.85 10.38 9.07
N VAL A 91 6.64 9.10 8.78
CA VAL A 91 7.68 8.26 8.17
C VAL A 91 7.98 8.74 6.74
N ARG A 92 6.95 9.02 5.95
CA ARG A 92 7.11 9.49 4.57
C ARG A 92 7.69 10.90 4.50
N GLN A 93 7.30 11.77 5.42
CA GLN A 93 7.88 13.11 5.56
C GLN A 93 9.36 13.04 5.92
N GLU A 94 9.74 12.20 6.88
CA GLU A 94 11.15 12.01 7.24
C GLU A 94 11.98 11.46 6.06
N MET A 95 11.42 10.54 5.25
CA MET A 95 12.05 10.08 4.02
C MET A 95 12.30 11.25 3.04
N TYR A 96 11.32 12.12 2.86
CA TYR A 96 11.48 13.33 2.03
C TYR A 96 12.57 14.27 2.57
N ASP A 97 12.59 14.50 3.88
CA ASP A 97 13.57 15.38 4.55
C ASP A 97 14.99 14.82 4.40
N ILE A 98 15.17 13.51 4.56
CA ILE A 98 16.46 12.85 4.33
C ILE A 98 16.90 12.99 2.88
N LEU A 99 16.06 12.70 1.92
CA LEU A 99 16.39 12.81 0.50
C LEU A 99 16.66 14.26 0.09
N SER A 100 15.89 15.21 0.62
CA SER A 100 16.03 16.63 0.36
C SER A 100 17.31 17.22 0.96
N SER A 101 17.67 16.83 2.18
CA SER A 101 18.87 17.35 2.85
C SER A 101 20.15 16.61 2.45
N GLY A 102 20.03 15.39 1.97
CA GLY A 102 21.15 14.48 1.74
C GLY A 102 21.79 13.98 3.03
N ASP A 103 21.14 14.17 4.19
CA ASP A 103 21.68 13.83 5.51
C ASP A 103 20.78 12.80 6.23
N TYR A 104 21.19 11.53 6.18
CA TYR A 104 20.50 10.41 6.83
C TYR A 104 21.01 10.12 8.26
N ARG A 105 21.94 10.92 8.77
CA ARG A 105 22.53 10.69 10.10
C ARG A 105 21.53 11.06 11.20
N ILE A 106 21.46 10.22 12.23
CA ILE A 106 20.61 10.47 13.38
C ILE A 106 21.27 11.41 14.40
N SER A 107 20.47 12.23 15.05
CA SER A 107 20.94 13.07 16.14
C SER A 107 20.89 12.30 17.47
N VAL A 108 22.03 12.21 18.15
CA VAL A 108 22.15 11.63 19.49
C VAL A 108 22.77 12.70 20.40
N GLY A 109 21.92 13.40 21.15
CA GLY A 109 22.30 14.64 21.83
C GLY A 109 22.75 15.69 20.79
N ASP A 110 23.91 16.30 21.01
CA ASP A 110 24.49 17.31 20.12
C ASP A 110 25.32 16.74 18.95
N LYS A 111 25.35 15.41 18.79
CA LYS A 111 26.17 14.74 17.77
C LYS A 111 25.31 14.08 16.71
N LYS A 112 25.73 14.22 15.45
CA LYS A 112 25.20 13.42 14.34
C LYS A 112 25.99 12.11 14.23
N VAL A 113 25.28 11.00 14.27
CA VAL A 113 25.85 9.65 14.21
C VAL A 113 25.44 8.99 12.91
N ASP A 114 26.44 8.49 12.17
CA ASP A 114 26.25 7.66 11.00
C ASP A 114 26.07 6.19 11.46
N PHE A 115 24.88 5.66 11.25
CA PHE A 115 24.51 4.28 11.63
C PHE A 115 24.52 3.32 10.42
N ALA A 116 24.75 3.85 9.21
CA ALA A 116 24.66 3.09 7.99
C ALA A 116 25.95 2.29 7.73
N ASP A 117 25.84 1.05 7.32
CA ASP A 117 26.96 0.28 6.77
C ASP A 117 27.32 0.75 5.35
N LYS A 118 28.33 0.13 4.75
CA LYS A 118 28.81 0.52 3.42
C LYS A 118 27.69 0.39 2.35
N THR A 119 26.95 -0.70 2.37
CA THR A 119 25.87 -0.96 1.39
C THR A 119 24.73 0.03 1.54
N ALA A 120 24.31 0.30 2.78
CA ALA A 120 23.27 1.30 3.05
C ALA A 120 23.69 2.71 2.58
N ARG A 121 24.94 3.10 2.77
CA ARG A 121 25.47 4.39 2.26
C ARG A 121 25.43 4.49 0.74
N GLU A 122 25.81 3.41 0.05
CA GLU A 122 25.75 3.36 -1.41
C GLU A 122 24.30 3.50 -1.91
N LEU A 123 23.35 2.80 -1.28
CA LEU A 123 21.92 2.91 -1.58
C LEU A 123 21.35 4.31 -1.29
N PHE A 124 21.72 4.93 -0.18
CA PHE A 124 21.33 6.30 0.13
C PHE A 124 21.84 7.30 -0.92
N LYS A 125 23.10 7.16 -1.32
CA LYS A 125 23.69 8.00 -2.36
C LYS A 125 22.94 7.87 -3.68
N GLU A 126 22.67 6.65 -4.13
CA GLU A 126 21.90 6.38 -5.35
C GLU A 126 20.47 6.94 -5.26
N SER A 127 19.82 6.81 -4.11
CA SER A 127 18.48 7.35 -3.87
C SER A 127 18.46 8.87 -3.94
N ILE A 128 19.43 9.56 -3.33
CA ILE A 128 19.57 11.03 -3.38
C ILE A 128 19.85 11.49 -4.82
N GLU A 129 20.77 10.83 -5.53
CA GLU A 129 21.07 11.15 -6.94
C GLU A 129 19.82 10.98 -7.84
N THR A 130 18.99 9.96 -7.57
CA THR A 130 17.75 9.74 -8.31
C THR A 130 16.70 10.79 -7.96
N PHE A 131 16.54 11.11 -6.67
CA PHE A 131 15.63 12.17 -6.20
C PHE A 131 15.95 13.52 -6.87
N ASP A 132 17.23 13.90 -6.94
CA ASP A 132 17.68 15.16 -7.57
C ASP A 132 17.53 15.09 -9.09
N ARG A 133 17.89 13.98 -9.73
CA ARG A 133 17.74 13.79 -11.18
C ARG A 133 16.28 13.90 -11.64
N CYS A 134 15.36 13.30 -10.88
CA CYS A 134 13.92 13.39 -11.13
C CYS A 134 13.31 14.72 -10.65
N GLN A 135 14.08 15.60 -10.03
CA GLN A 135 13.64 16.89 -9.49
C GLN A 135 12.47 16.76 -8.50
N LEU A 136 12.40 15.65 -7.75
CA LEU A 136 11.26 15.33 -6.87
C LEU A 136 11.05 16.32 -5.73
N ARG A 137 12.03 17.15 -5.43
CA ARG A 137 11.92 18.29 -4.50
C ARG A 137 10.88 19.31 -4.97
N HIS A 138 10.81 19.53 -6.29
CA HIS A 138 10.00 20.58 -6.89
C HIS A 138 8.86 20.01 -7.76
N ARG A 139 9.03 18.80 -8.27
CA ARG A 139 8.09 18.13 -9.17
C ARG A 139 7.66 16.81 -8.61
N PRO A 140 6.66 16.78 -7.71
CA PRO A 140 6.17 15.53 -7.13
C PRO A 140 5.34 14.69 -8.11
N ILE A 141 5.11 15.20 -9.32
CA ILE A 141 4.36 14.51 -10.38
C ILE A 141 5.27 14.46 -11.61
N ILE A 142 5.57 13.26 -12.09
CA ILE A 142 6.47 13.05 -13.23
C ILE A 142 5.86 12.05 -14.22
N ASP A 143 6.14 12.24 -15.49
CA ASP A 143 5.78 11.32 -16.56
C ASP A 143 6.94 10.39 -16.88
N GLN A 144 6.67 9.12 -16.98
CA GLN A 144 7.64 8.11 -17.41
C GLN A 144 6.93 6.94 -18.09
N ASP A 145 7.43 6.51 -19.25
CA ASP A 145 6.98 5.33 -19.99
C ASP A 145 5.46 5.29 -20.25
N GLY A 146 4.87 6.47 -20.52
CA GLY A 146 3.44 6.62 -20.81
C GLY A 146 2.52 6.61 -19.58
N ASN A 147 3.09 6.59 -18.38
CA ASN A 147 2.37 6.67 -17.11
C ASN A 147 2.77 7.93 -16.34
N THR A 148 1.92 8.35 -15.42
CA THR A 148 2.21 9.44 -14.49
C THR A 148 2.40 8.89 -13.08
N TYR A 149 3.51 9.29 -12.44
CA TYR A 149 3.85 8.91 -11.07
C TYR A 149 3.64 10.10 -10.14
N ILE A 150 2.89 9.89 -9.06
CA ILE A 150 2.56 10.90 -8.04
C ILE A 150 3.26 10.54 -6.74
N PHE A 151 4.17 11.39 -6.29
CA PHE A 151 4.90 11.27 -5.03
C PHE A 151 4.25 12.19 -3.99
N THR A 152 3.37 11.65 -3.17
CA THR A 152 2.66 12.48 -2.17
C THR A 152 3.54 12.84 -0.98
N TRP A 153 4.54 12.01 -0.66
CA TRP A 153 5.32 12.06 0.58
C TRP A 153 4.46 12.06 1.84
N ARG A 154 3.27 11.49 1.72
CA ARG A 154 2.29 11.30 2.78
C ARG A 154 2.12 9.82 3.12
N GLY A 155 1.53 9.56 4.27
CA GLY A 155 1.21 8.21 4.74
C GLY A 155 0.19 7.49 3.86
N ASP A 156 0.06 6.20 4.10
CA ASP A 156 -0.75 5.34 3.22
C ASP A 156 -2.22 5.74 3.20
N LYS A 157 -2.77 6.32 4.28
CA LYS A 157 -4.17 6.79 4.29
C LYS A 157 -4.42 7.89 3.25
N VAL A 158 -3.51 8.86 3.14
CA VAL A 158 -3.60 9.94 2.13
C VAL A 158 -3.40 9.37 0.73
N VAL A 159 -2.44 8.47 0.55
CA VAL A 159 -2.18 7.77 -0.71
C VAL A 159 -3.41 6.99 -1.16
N ASN A 160 -3.99 6.19 -0.27
CA ASN A 160 -5.20 5.39 -0.54
C ASN A 160 -6.40 6.27 -0.88
N THR A 161 -6.55 7.41 -0.20
CA THR A 161 -7.62 8.37 -0.48
C THR A 161 -7.51 8.91 -1.90
N LEU A 162 -6.32 9.35 -2.30
CA LEU A 162 -6.08 9.87 -3.65
C LEU A 162 -6.25 8.77 -4.70
N ALA A 163 -5.71 7.58 -4.47
CA ALA A 163 -5.85 6.44 -5.38
C ALA A 163 -7.31 6.05 -5.60
N ALA A 164 -8.12 6.02 -4.53
CA ALA A 164 -9.55 5.74 -4.63
C ALA A 164 -10.31 6.82 -5.40
N LEU A 165 -10.00 8.10 -5.19
CA LEU A 165 -10.61 9.21 -5.94
C LEU A 165 -10.22 9.18 -7.42
N LEU A 166 -8.97 8.89 -7.75
CA LEU A 166 -8.52 8.69 -9.12
C LEU A 166 -9.32 7.56 -9.79
N MET A 167 -9.45 6.42 -9.13
CA MET A 167 -10.21 5.28 -9.64
C MET A 167 -11.70 5.63 -9.89
N GLN A 168 -12.33 6.33 -8.95
CA GLN A 168 -13.73 6.78 -9.09
C GLN A 168 -13.94 7.69 -10.30
N HIS A 169 -12.93 8.46 -10.69
CA HIS A 169 -12.99 9.36 -11.84
C HIS A 169 -12.42 8.73 -13.12
N GLY A 170 -12.25 7.41 -13.14
CA GLY A 170 -11.87 6.67 -14.33
C GLY A 170 -10.38 6.61 -14.63
N PHE A 171 -9.52 7.06 -13.71
CA PHE A 171 -8.07 6.92 -13.84
C PHE A 171 -7.62 5.58 -13.26
N SER A 172 -7.24 4.65 -14.14
CA SER A 172 -6.63 3.38 -13.72
C SER A 172 -5.31 3.65 -13.02
N ASN A 173 -5.16 3.15 -11.80
CA ASN A 173 -3.96 3.40 -11.02
C ASN A 173 -3.65 2.25 -10.07
N GLU A 174 -2.39 2.23 -9.62
CA GLU A 174 -1.92 1.39 -8.54
C GLU A 174 -1.04 2.21 -7.58
N ALA A 175 -1.15 1.92 -6.29
CA ALA A 175 -0.37 2.59 -5.26
C ALA A 175 0.61 1.59 -4.62
N TYR A 176 1.89 1.94 -4.63
CA TYR A 176 2.94 1.12 -4.04
C TYR A 176 3.98 2.00 -3.34
N ALA A 177 4.36 1.62 -2.14
CA ALA A 177 5.41 2.29 -1.36
C ALA A 177 5.25 3.83 -1.21
N GLY A 178 4.02 4.34 -1.23
CA GLY A 178 3.70 5.77 -1.10
C GLY A 178 3.75 6.54 -2.42
N VAL A 179 3.88 5.86 -3.55
CA VAL A 179 3.82 6.42 -4.90
C VAL A 179 2.58 5.88 -5.59
N ILE A 180 1.85 6.72 -6.32
CA ILE A 180 0.74 6.31 -7.16
C ILE A 180 1.19 6.34 -8.61
N CYS A 181 1.11 5.20 -9.30
CA CYS A 181 1.29 5.10 -10.73
C CYS A 181 -0.09 5.18 -11.40
N VAL A 182 -0.31 6.18 -12.23
CA VAL A 182 -1.55 6.34 -13.01
C VAL A 182 -1.25 5.97 -14.46
N HIS A 183 -2.01 4.99 -14.99
CA HIS A 183 -1.73 4.38 -16.28
C HIS A 183 -2.28 5.19 -17.44
N GLU A 184 -1.52 5.24 -18.53
CA GLU A 184 -1.94 5.80 -19.83
C GLU A 184 -2.47 7.25 -19.74
N VAL A 185 -1.90 8.06 -18.88
CA VAL A 185 -2.29 9.47 -18.67
C VAL A 185 -1.04 10.32 -18.51
N ASP A 186 -1.12 11.59 -18.90
CA ASP A 186 -0.06 12.57 -18.70
C ASP A 186 -0.25 13.43 -17.44
N SER A 187 0.84 14.02 -16.97
CA SER A 187 0.86 14.85 -15.76
C SER A 187 -0.05 16.08 -15.87
N VAL A 188 -0.28 16.61 -17.07
CA VAL A 188 -1.17 17.76 -17.29
C VAL A 188 -2.61 17.41 -16.96
N GLN A 189 -3.06 16.22 -17.36
CA GLN A 189 -4.41 15.72 -17.04
C GLN A 189 -4.53 15.49 -15.54
N ILE A 190 -3.51 14.89 -14.91
CA ILE A 190 -3.50 14.66 -13.46
C ILE A 190 -3.52 15.98 -12.69
N ILE A 191 -2.70 16.96 -13.04
CA ILE A 191 -2.69 18.27 -12.38
C ILE A 191 -4.06 18.98 -12.50
N ARG A 192 -4.72 18.89 -13.66
CA ARG A 192 -6.08 19.41 -13.81
C ARG A 192 -7.08 18.70 -12.90
N PHE A 193 -6.97 17.39 -12.78
CA PHE A 193 -7.81 16.61 -11.88
C PHE A 193 -7.55 16.97 -10.40
N LEU A 194 -6.30 17.10 -9.98
CA LEU A 194 -5.95 17.52 -8.62
C LEU A 194 -6.45 18.93 -8.30
N SER A 195 -6.36 19.84 -9.28
CA SER A 195 -6.92 21.20 -9.17
C SER A 195 -8.46 21.18 -9.05
N PHE A 196 -9.11 20.27 -9.78
CA PHE A 196 -10.54 20.03 -9.64
C PHE A 196 -10.90 19.54 -8.24
N LEU A 197 -10.16 18.54 -7.71
CA LEU A 197 -10.40 18.02 -6.35
C LEU A 197 -10.21 19.11 -5.29
N ALA A 198 -9.18 19.94 -5.40
CA ALA A 198 -8.92 21.02 -4.45
C ALA A 198 -9.99 22.12 -4.47
N SER A 199 -10.69 22.28 -5.60
CA SER A 199 -11.71 23.32 -5.79
C SER A 199 -13.14 22.87 -5.47
N ASN A 200 -13.35 21.57 -5.23
CA ASN A 200 -14.65 20.99 -5.00
C ASN A 200 -14.73 20.25 -3.66
N ALA A 201 -15.96 20.06 -3.17
CA ALA A 201 -16.16 19.25 -1.97
C ALA A 201 -15.83 17.79 -2.27
N MET A 202 -14.92 17.23 -1.46
CA MET A 202 -14.59 15.81 -1.52
C MET A 202 -15.65 14.98 -0.78
N PRO A 203 -15.85 13.71 -1.18
CA PRO A 203 -16.73 12.81 -0.44
C PRO A 203 -16.18 12.55 0.96
N SER A 204 -17.04 12.17 1.89
CA SER A 204 -16.57 11.70 3.20
C SER A 204 -15.80 10.38 3.05
N ALA A 205 -14.97 10.05 4.04
CA ALA A 205 -14.25 8.76 4.07
C ALA A 205 -15.22 7.56 3.98
N THR A 206 -16.39 7.66 4.63
CA THR A 206 -17.45 6.64 4.55
C THR A 206 -18.02 6.55 3.13
N GLY A 207 -18.33 7.69 2.50
CA GLY A 207 -18.86 7.71 1.13
C GLY A 207 -17.84 7.19 0.09
N LEU A 208 -16.54 7.47 0.31
CA LEU A 208 -15.48 6.92 -0.53
C LEU A 208 -15.40 5.38 -0.37
N ALA A 209 -15.60 4.87 0.83
CA ALA A 209 -15.58 3.44 1.13
C ALA A 209 -16.73 2.67 0.45
N GLU A 210 -17.86 3.30 0.12
CA GLU A 210 -18.99 2.63 -0.55
C GLU A 210 -18.57 1.93 -1.84
N ASN A 211 -17.58 2.48 -2.54
CA ASN A 211 -17.09 1.97 -3.82
C ASN A 211 -15.94 0.95 -3.69
N VAL A 212 -15.53 0.63 -2.46
CA VAL A 212 -14.49 -0.38 -2.24
C VAL A 212 -15.12 -1.78 -2.25
N PRO A 213 -14.64 -2.69 -3.12
CA PRO A 213 -15.28 -4.01 -3.26
C PRO A 213 -15.11 -4.92 -2.03
N ASN A 214 -13.96 -4.85 -1.36
CA ASN A 214 -13.68 -5.66 -0.17
C ASN A 214 -13.32 -4.77 1.01
N LYS A 215 -14.20 -4.76 2.02
CA LYS A 215 -14.08 -3.94 3.25
C LYS A 215 -13.84 -4.78 4.50
N ILE A 216 -13.66 -6.09 4.33
CA ILE A 216 -13.46 -7.02 5.45
C ILE A 216 -11.99 -7.04 5.82
N ILE A 217 -11.62 -6.21 6.78
CA ILE A 217 -10.26 -6.04 7.27
C ILE A 217 -10.07 -6.56 8.70
N GLU A 218 -11.14 -6.55 9.51
CA GLU A 218 -11.09 -7.02 10.88
C GLU A 218 -11.79 -8.38 11.05
N LYS A 219 -11.51 -9.00 12.18
CA LYS A 219 -11.96 -10.37 12.47
C LYS A 219 -13.48 -10.59 12.40
N PHE A 220 -14.27 -9.57 12.77
CA PHE A 220 -15.72 -9.66 12.86
C PHE A 220 -16.45 -8.85 11.79
N ASP A 221 -15.74 -8.27 10.85
CA ASP A 221 -16.32 -7.45 9.80
C ASP A 221 -17.35 -8.21 8.96
N GLU A 222 -17.13 -9.50 8.72
CA GLU A 222 -18.08 -10.36 7.98
C GLU A 222 -19.50 -10.42 8.57
N TYR A 223 -19.66 -10.02 9.85
CA TYR A 223 -20.94 -9.99 10.56
C TYR A 223 -21.56 -8.60 10.61
N LEU A 224 -20.87 -7.57 10.13
CA LEU A 224 -21.32 -6.19 10.15
C LEU A 224 -22.19 -5.87 8.92
N PRO A 225 -23.23 -5.05 9.08
CA PRO A 225 -23.96 -4.50 7.95
C PRO A 225 -23.07 -3.50 7.18
N GLU A 226 -23.43 -3.26 5.92
CA GLU A 226 -22.59 -2.53 4.97
C GLU A 226 -22.29 -1.09 5.40
N ASP A 227 -23.24 -0.42 6.05
CA ASP A 227 -23.05 0.93 6.59
C ASP A 227 -21.95 1.00 7.66
N LEU A 228 -21.86 -0.02 8.53
CA LEU A 228 -20.80 -0.12 9.53
C LEU A 228 -19.46 -0.53 8.90
N LEU A 229 -19.48 -1.37 7.87
CA LEU A 229 -18.29 -1.71 7.09
C LEU A 229 -17.72 -0.46 6.39
N ASN A 230 -18.57 0.36 5.76
CA ASN A 230 -18.17 1.61 5.13
C ASN A 230 -17.57 2.57 6.14
N LEU A 231 -18.17 2.70 7.32
CA LEU A 231 -17.70 3.57 8.39
C LEU A 231 -16.33 3.08 8.92
N GLY A 232 -16.20 1.80 9.24
CA GLY A 232 -14.98 1.20 9.77
C GLY A 232 -13.83 1.24 8.77
N TYR A 233 -14.10 0.83 7.53
CA TYR A 233 -13.11 0.87 6.46
C TYR A 233 -12.66 2.31 6.15
N GLY A 234 -13.61 3.25 6.00
CA GLY A 234 -13.32 4.64 5.71
C GLY A 234 -12.42 5.28 6.77
N ALA A 235 -12.73 5.08 8.05
CA ALA A 235 -11.93 5.61 9.15
C ALA A 235 -10.50 5.01 9.21
N LYS A 236 -10.34 3.74 8.80
CA LYS A 236 -9.06 3.04 8.85
C LYS A 236 -8.20 3.31 7.61
N ALA A 237 -8.80 3.32 6.43
CA ALA A 237 -8.09 3.34 5.15
C ALA A 237 -7.87 4.75 4.57
N PHE A 238 -8.71 5.73 4.93
CA PHE A 238 -8.73 7.04 4.29
C PHE A 238 -8.45 8.20 5.23
N ASP A 239 -7.86 9.27 4.66
CA ASP A 239 -7.61 10.56 5.30
C ASP A 239 -7.93 11.70 4.33
N ILE A 240 -9.18 12.17 4.37
CA ILE A 240 -9.67 13.24 3.50
C ILE A 240 -9.04 14.58 3.83
N ASP A 241 -8.89 14.87 5.13
CA ASP A 241 -8.33 16.14 5.61
C ASP A 241 -6.85 16.25 5.22
N GLY A 242 -6.08 15.18 5.46
CA GLY A 242 -4.66 15.11 5.06
C GLY A 242 -4.46 15.22 3.55
N LEU A 243 -5.38 14.68 2.74
CA LEU A 243 -5.35 14.88 1.29
C LEU A 243 -5.66 16.33 0.92
N SER A 244 -6.65 16.95 1.56
CA SER A 244 -7.00 18.36 1.32
C SER A 244 -5.83 19.28 1.61
N GLU A 245 -5.14 19.09 2.72
CA GLU A 245 -3.93 19.84 3.08
C GLU A 245 -2.84 19.66 2.04
N TRP A 246 -2.60 18.43 1.60
CA TRP A 246 -1.57 18.13 0.59
C TRP A 246 -1.89 18.81 -0.75
N LEU A 247 -3.15 18.79 -1.19
CA LEU A 247 -3.59 19.44 -2.42
C LEU A 247 -3.39 20.96 -2.35
N GLN A 248 -3.69 21.60 -1.24
CA GLN A 248 -3.46 23.04 -1.04
C GLN A 248 -1.97 23.37 -1.17
N LEU A 249 -1.11 22.65 -0.47
CA LEU A 249 0.34 22.83 -0.53
C LEU A 249 0.91 22.59 -1.95
N LEU A 250 0.37 21.63 -2.70
CA LEU A 250 0.78 21.36 -4.06
C LEU A 250 0.47 22.55 -4.98
N LEU A 251 -0.75 23.08 -4.90
CA LEU A 251 -1.20 24.19 -5.75
C LEU A 251 -0.51 25.52 -5.41
N GLU A 252 -0.22 25.78 -4.14
CA GLU A 252 0.57 26.94 -3.73
C GLU A 252 1.96 26.93 -4.37
N ARG A 253 2.62 25.77 -4.41
CA ARG A 253 3.92 25.60 -5.06
C ARG A 253 3.88 25.82 -6.57
N GLU A 254 2.80 25.44 -7.26
CA GLU A 254 2.66 25.65 -8.71
C GLU A 254 2.43 27.13 -9.08
N VAL A 255 1.90 27.94 -8.18
CA VAL A 255 1.73 29.39 -8.41
C VAL A 255 3.08 30.13 -8.40
N ASP A 256 4.03 29.68 -7.60
CA ASP A 256 5.36 30.30 -7.48
C ASP A 256 6.28 30.01 -8.70
N TYR A 257 5.87 29.16 -9.62
CA TYR A 257 6.62 28.76 -10.83
C TYR A 257 6.07 29.35 -12.16
N LYS A 258 5.05 30.21 -12.08
CA LYS A 258 4.53 30.99 -13.24
C LYS A 258 5.00 32.43 -13.18
#